data_129537ac98c8193030665ea7cf058da5
#
_entry.id   129537ac98c8193030665ea7cf058da5
#
_cell.length_a   1.000
_cell.length_b   1.000
_cell.length_c   1.000
_cell.angle_alpha   90.00
_cell.angle_beta   90.00
_cell.angle_gamma   90.00
#
_symmetry.space_group_name_H-M   'P 1'
#
loop_
_entity.id
_entity.type
_entity.pdbx_description
1 polymer ?
#
loop_
_entity_poly.entity_id
_entity_poly.type
_entity_poly.pdbx_seq_one_letter_code
_entity_poly.pdbx_strand_id
1 'polypeptide(L)'
;MPLINKRFTEFQESYRSKPYERQKDSLEVQLSSFLCSLVPPKKVSAATAEDIVKFLISKDAAGKQKLHVRSCSSKTCSCPKRLAAGTVDSYIGKLRAIFNRLGRTGFSNPLAHPCVKEYLKFVREEQAQQPLPPRQAVPLFYDKFTRLIAYLRGLIAEGSALSPLNRYLLVRDITFFVIDFYTGDRASDLRRLKADQLFRLKDREGFLLNFTFSKTRRAGQFRPFALLRIPNVPVCPVFWLNYYIAACGALGVPLHGEYLFRSSEHKKFVSHRPFGGSAVSARLQKHLKAANINDGETPHSFRVGISYTLKGLGCTPEQIAQYVGWRSTEMALYYTRRSSASASLQLLERVTLNLTSTSSPPALQLSHQGNLQRISYS
;
A
#
# COMPACT_ATOMS: atom_id res chain seq x y z
N MET A 1 39.41 16.32 14.04
CA MET A 1 39.00 15.03 14.61
C MET A 1 37.61 15.07 15.32
N PRO A 2 37.28 15.98 16.29
CA PRO A 2 35.97 15.90 17.00
C PRO A 2 34.75 16.05 16.09
N LEU A 3 34.79 16.92 15.08
CA LEU A 3 33.70 17.18 14.14
C LEU A 3 33.42 15.96 13.24
N ILE A 4 34.48 15.26 12.81
CA ILE A 4 34.37 14.03 11.98
C ILE A 4 33.73 12.94 12.80
N ASN A 5 34.18 12.72 14.05
CA ASN A 5 33.62 11.71 14.94
C ASN A 5 32.15 12.00 15.27
N LYS A 6 31.79 13.26 15.54
CA LYS A 6 30.41 13.68 15.78
C LYS A 6 29.51 13.33 14.56
N ARG A 7 29.95 13.74 13.36
CA ARG A 7 29.19 13.48 12.13
C ARG A 7 29.09 11.99 11.79
N PHE A 8 30.11 11.22 12.10
CA PHE A 8 30.09 9.76 11.95
C PHE A 8 29.12 9.09 12.92
N THR A 9 29.07 9.55 14.18
CA THR A 9 28.09 9.08 15.17
C THR A 9 26.67 9.42 14.73
N GLU A 10 26.40 10.65 14.30
CA GLU A 10 25.10 11.07 13.76
C GLU A 10 24.68 10.21 12.55
N PHE A 11 25.63 9.87 11.67
CA PHE A 11 25.41 8.97 10.56
C PHE A 11 25.04 7.56 11.04
N GLN A 12 25.79 6.99 12.00
CA GLN A 12 25.53 5.66 12.53
C GLN A 12 24.16 5.57 13.24
N GLU A 13 23.81 6.58 14.04
CA GLU A 13 22.52 6.66 14.72
C GLU A 13 21.37 6.81 13.73
N SER A 14 21.50 7.68 12.73
CA SER A 14 20.53 7.85 11.66
C SER A 14 20.34 6.57 10.86
N TYR A 15 21.40 5.81 10.60
CA TYR A 15 21.34 4.55 9.88
C TYR A 15 20.64 3.46 10.69
N ARG A 16 21.02 3.27 11.97
CA ARG A 16 20.46 2.26 12.88
C ARG A 16 18.99 2.52 13.24
N SER A 17 18.53 3.76 13.23
CA SER A 17 17.16 4.12 13.56
C SER A 17 16.14 3.78 12.46
N LYS A 18 16.58 3.46 11.24
CA LYS A 18 15.69 3.19 10.13
C LYS A 18 14.89 1.90 10.37
N PRO A 19 13.57 1.91 10.10
CA PRO A 19 12.71 0.73 10.28
C PRO A 19 13.22 -0.51 9.53
N TYR A 20 13.91 -0.32 8.41
CA TYR A 20 14.48 -1.40 7.62
C TYR A 20 15.66 -2.09 8.35
N GLU A 21 16.50 -1.34 9.05
CA GLU A 21 17.59 -1.89 9.84
C GLU A 21 17.05 -2.72 11.01
N ARG A 22 16.07 -2.20 11.74
CA ARG A 22 15.39 -2.98 12.81
C ARG A 22 14.78 -4.28 12.32
N GLN A 23 14.25 -4.29 11.08
CA GLN A 23 13.73 -5.52 10.48
C GLN A 23 14.85 -6.51 10.13
N LYS A 24 16.01 -6.04 9.70
CA LYS A 24 17.19 -6.89 9.48
C LYS A 24 17.71 -7.46 10.79
N ASP A 25 17.84 -6.63 11.81
CA ASP A 25 18.33 -7.07 13.13
C ASP A 25 17.38 -8.13 13.74
N SER A 26 16.07 -7.89 13.67
CA SER A 26 15.07 -8.88 14.09
C SER A 26 15.16 -10.18 13.30
N LEU A 27 15.39 -10.11 11.99
CA LEU A 27 15.52 -11.29 11.14
C LEU A 27 16.81 -12.06 11.42
N GLU A 28 17.91 -11.36 11.73
CA GLU A 28 19.18 -11.95 12.13
C GLU A 28 19.07 -12.72 13.45
N VAL A 29 18.40 -12.15 14.46
CA VAL A 29 18.09 -12.83 15.71
C VAL A 29 17.28 -14.11 15.47
N GLN A 30 16.26 -14.05 14.62
CA GLN A 30 15.46 -15.22 14.26
C GLN A 30 16.27 -16.29 13.52
N LEU A 31 17.16 -15.90 12.60
CA LEU A 31 18.06 -16.82 11.92
C LEU A 31 19.03 -17.46 12.92
N SER A 32 19.63 -16.66 13.81
CA SER A 32 20.53 -17.16 14.85
C SER A 32 19.85 -18.21 15.73
N SER A 33 18.65 -17.93 16.21
CA SER A 33 17.86 -18.88 17.01
C SER A 33 17.59 -20.19 16.25
N PHE A 34 17.23 -20.09 14.96
CA PHE A 34 17.01 -21.25 14.12
C PHE A 34 18.29 -22.09 13.95
N LEU A 35 19.43 -21.44 13.65
CA LEU A 35 20.70 -22.12 13.45
C LEU A 35 21.21 -22.79 14.74
N CYS A 36 20.97 -22.17 15.90
CA CYS A 36 21.30 -22.78 17.19
C CYS A 36 20.45 -24.02 17.50
N SER A 37 19.25 -24.15 16.92
CA SER A 37 18.39 -25.33 17.09
C SER A 37 18.73 -26.51 16.16
N LEU A 38 19.65 -26.32 15.22
CA LEU A 38 20.12 -27.41 14.36
C LEU A 38 21.05 -28.36 15.08
N VAL A 39 21.19 -29.56 14.56
CA VAL A 39 22.15 -30.57 15.05
C VAL A 39 23.15 -30.86 13.95
N PRO A 40 24.42 -30.50 14.11
CA PRO A 40 24.99 -29.68 15.18
C PRO A 40 24.57 -28.19 15.08
N PRO A 41 24.60 -27.43 16.20
CA PRO A 41 24.32 -26.02 16.21
C PRO A 41 25.30 -25.22 15.36
N LYS A 42 24.82 -24.16 14.69
CA LYS A 42 25.66 -23.32 13.79
C LYS A 42 25.56 -21.84 14.18
N LYS A 43 26.66 -21.11 13.95
CA LYS A 43 26.67 -19.63 14.01
C LYS A 43 26.18 -19.06 12.67
N VAL A 44 25.65 -17.84 12.68
CA VAL A 44 25.19 -17.16 11.45
C VAL A 44 26.30 -17.05 10.41
N SER A 45 27.55 -16.80 10.85
CA SER A 45 28.71 -16.73 9.96
C SER A 45 29.02 -18.04 9.22
N ALA A 46 28.61 -19.19 9.77
CA ALA A 46 28.84 -20.52 9.18
C ALA A 46 27.63 -21.07 8.43
N ALA A 47 26.52 -20.33 8.34
CA ALA A 47 25.32 -20.79 7.66
C ALA A 47 25.56 -21.06 6.16
N THR A 48 25.01 -22.16 5.68
CA THR A 48 25.05 -22.57 4.26
C THR A 48 23.78 -22.11 3.54
N ALA A 49 23.77 -22.22 2.22
CA ALA A 49 22.59 -21.91 1.41
C ALA A 49 21.40 -22.84 1.75
N GLU A 50 21.67 -24.09 2.05
CA GLU A 50 20.67 -25.06 2.49
C GLU A 50 20.05 -24.68 3.83
N ASP A 51 20.86 -24.23 4.79
CA ASP A 51 20.38 -23.73 6.09
C ASP A 51 19.42 -22.53 5.89
N ILE A 52 19.74 -21.65 4.94
CA ILE A 52 18.87 -20.51 4.61
C ILE A 52 17.53 -20.97 4.02
N VAL A 53 17.53 -21.93 3.11
CA VAL A 53 16.28 -22.49 2.56
C VAL A 53 15.46 -23.15 3.67
N LYS A 54 16.07 -23.96 4.54
CA LYS A 54 15.40 -24.57 5.71
C LYS A 54 14.82 -23.51 6.66
N PHE A 55 15.56 -22.43 6.89
CA PHE A 55 15.07 -21.29 7.68
C PHE A 55 13.86 -20.61 7.03
N LEU A 56 13.87 -20.37 5.72
CA LEU A 56 12.73 -19.77 5.01
C LEU A 56 11.51 -20.68 5.08
N ILE A 57 11.69 -21.99 4.93
CA ILE A 57 10.61 -22.98 5.09
C ILE A 57 10.04 -22.97 6.52
N SER A 58 10.88 -22.86 7.55
CA SER A 58 10.44 -22.81 8.93
C SER A 58 9.52 -21.59 9.23
N LYS A 59 9.58 -20.54 8.39
CA LYS A 59 8.71 -19.37 8.50
C LYS A 59 7.33 -19.55 7.87
N ASP A 60 7.11 -20.60 7.12
CA ASP A 60 5.83 -20.86 6.42
C ASP A 60 4.64 -20.94 7.39
N ALA A 61 4.83 -21.49 8.58
CA ALA A 61 3.79 -21.58 9.60
C ALA A 61 3.24 -20.20 10.02
N ALA A 62 4.09 -19.14 9.98
CA ALA A 62 3.70 -17.76 10.24
C ALA A 62 3.13 -17.06 8.99
N GLY A 63 3.10 -17.72 7.85
CA GLY A 63 2.56 -17.20 6.60
C GLY A 63 1.05 -16.95 6.67
N LYS A 64 0.61 -15.95 5.90
CA LYS A 64 -0.82 -15.59 5.81
C LYS A 64 -1.51 -16.22 4.61
N GLN A 65 -0.76 -16.82 3.70
CA GLN A 65 -1.28 -17.45 2.50
C GLN A 65 -1.56 -18.92 2.79
N LYS A 66 -2.78 -19.39 2.49
CA LYS A 66 -3.13 -20.80 2.54
C LYS A 66 -3.05 -21.38 1.12
N LEU A 67 -2.38 -22.50 0.97
CA LEU A 67 -2.37 -23.28 -0.26
C LEU A 67 -3.50 -24.30 -0.19
N HIS A 68 -4.58 -24.01 -0.90
CA HIS A 68 -5.73 -24.89 -0.93
C HIS A 68 -5.47 -26.08 -1.86
N VAL A 69 -5.69 -27.28 -1.36
CA VAL A 69 -5.75 -28.47 -2.22
C VAL A 69 -6.99 -28.40 -3.13
N ARG A 70 -6.94 -29.06 -4.31
CA ARG A 70 -8.01 -28.97 -5.32
C ARG A 70 -9.41 -29.28 -4.78
N SER A 71 -9.52 -30.15 -3.78
CA SER A 71 -10.78 -30.54 -3.14
C SER A 71 -11.25 -29.59 -2.03
N CYS A 72 -10.48 -28.54 -1.70
CA CYS A 72 -10.80 -27.64 -0.59
C CYS A 72 -11.83 -26.59 -1.00
N SER A 73 -13.05 -26.68 -0.45
CA SER A 73 -14.13 -25.70 -0.63
C SER A 73 -14.37 -24.79 0.58
N SER A 74 -13.71 -25.06 1.70
CA SER A 74 -13.99 -24.40 2.98
C SER A 74 -13.16 -23.13 3.20
N LYS A 75 -13.81 -22.05 3.70
CA LYS A 75 -13.15 -20.84 4.18
C LYS A 75 -12.31 -21.07 5.44
N THR A 76 -12.61 -22.13 6.21
CA THR A 76 -11.97 -22.47 7.51
C THR A 76 -11.14 -23.75 7.41
N CYS A 77 -10.49 -24.00 6.26
CA CYS A 77 -9.74 -25.21 6.01
C CYS A 77 -8.44 -25.32 6.82
N SER A 78 -7.96 -26.55 7.00
CA SER A 78 -6.66 -26.90 7.59
C SER A 78 -5.50 -26.86 6.56
N CYS A 79 -5.72 -26.36 5.35
CA CYS A 79 -4.70 -26.29 4.31
C CYS A 79 -3.42 -25.58 4.80
N PRO A 80 -2.24 -26.03 4.35
CA PRO A 80 -0.96 -25.52 4.86
C PRO A 80 -0.80 -24.03 4.59
N LYS A 81 -0.23 -23.33 5.56
CA LYS A 81 0.13 -21.93 5.42
C LYS A 81 1.51 -21.81 4.75
N ARG A 82 1.69 -20.76 3.98
CA ARG A 82 2.96 -20.40 3.35
C ARG A 82 3.22 -18.90 3.46
N LEU A 83 4.50 -18.55 3.42
CA LEU A 83 4.88 -17.17 3.15
C LEU A 83 4.54 -16.81 1.70
N ALA A 84 4.00 -15.61 1.46
CA ALA A 84 3.84 -15.12 0.11
C ALA A 84 5.21 -14.99 -0.59
N ALA A 85 5.29 -15.29 -1.90
CA ALA A 85 6.53 -15.23 -2.68
C ALA A 85 7.25 -13.88 -2.55
N GLY A 86 6.50 -12.76 -2.53
CA GLY A 86 7.06 -11.43 -2.28
C GLY A 86 7.63 -11.25 -0.86
N THR A 87 7.13 -11.99 0.14
CA THR A 87 7.69 -11.99 1.50
C THR A 87 9.00 -12.79 1.53
N VAL A 88 9.03 -13.95 0.88
CA VAL A 88 10.24 -14.77 0.72
C VAL A 88 11.34 -13.96 0.02
N ASP A 89 11.02 -13.29 -1.09
CA ASP A 89 11.96 -12.42 -1.83
C ASP A 89 12.49 -11.27 -0.96
N SER A 90 11.62 -10.64 -0.18
CA SER A 90 12.01 -9.61 0.81
C SER A 90 12.95 -10.16 1.89
N TYR A 91 12.72 -11.39 2.39
CA TYR A 91 13.61 -12.03 3.36
C TYR A 91 14.96 -12.35 2.75
N ILE A 92 15.01 -12.91 1.52
CA ILE A 92 16.24 -13.17 0.77
C ILE A 92 17.05 -11.87 0.64
N GLY A 93 16.43 -10.75 0.25
CA GLY A 93 17.12 -9.46 0.13
C GLY A 93 17.71 -8.96 1.45
N LYS A 94 16.96 -9.11 2.57
CA LYS A 94 17.44 -8.71 3.90
C LYS A 94 18.56 -9.61 4.40
N LEU A 95 18.42 -10.93 4.24
CA LEU A 95 19.44 -11.90 4.61
C LEU A 95 20.73 -11.67 3.82
N ARG A 96 20.64 -11.40 2.50
CA ARG A 96 21.80 -11.03 1.68
C ARG A 96 22.55 -9.84 2.26
N ALA A 97 21.81 -8.81 2.68
CA ALA A 97 22.41 -7.62 3.30
C ALA A 97 23.05 -7.94 4.67
N ILE A 98 22.49 -8.85 5.47
CA ILE A 98 23.06 -9.32 6.73
C ILE A 98 24.39 -10.04 6.46
N PHE A 99 24.44 -11.00 5.55
CA PHE A 99 25.68 -11.71 5.22
C PHE A 99 26.74 -10.80 4.61
N ASN A 100 26.36 -9.81 3.78
CA ASN A 100 27.30 -8.79 3.31
C ASN A 100 27.91 -7.99 4.47
N ARG A 101 27.10 -7.64 5.49
CA ARG A 101 27.59 -6.96 6.70
C ARG A 101 28.56 -7.83 7.52
N LEU A 102 28.40 -9.15 7.46
CA LEU A 102 29.31 -10.13 8.08
C LEU A 102 30.55 -10.44 7.22
N GLY A 103 30.80 -9.67 6.15
CA GLY A 103 31.96 -9.86 5.25
C GLY A 103 31.79 -10.97 4.22
N ARG A 104 30.65 -11.68 4.20
CA ARG A 104 30.37 -12.71 3.20
C ARG A 104 29.70 -12.10 1.98
N THR A 105 30.50 -11.72 0.98
CA THR A 105 30.05 -11.06 -0.25
C THR A 105 30.24 -11.95 -1.48
N GLY A 106 29.61 -11.62 -2.60
CA GLY A 106 29.72 -12.36 -3.84
C GLY A 106 29.36 -13.84 -3.66
N PHE A 107 30.23 -14.73 -4.11
CA PHE A 107 30.02 -16.19 -4.03
C PHE A 107 30.07 -16.74 -2.60
N SER A 108 30.74 -16.05 -1.67
CA SER A 108 30.77 -16.46 -0.27
C SER A 108 29.45 -16.19 0.46
N ASN A 109 28.56 -15.38 -0.12
CA ASN A 109 27.24 -15.11 0.43
C ASN A 109 26.31 -16.28 0.11
N PRO A 110 25.73 -16.97 1.13
CA PRO A 110 24.87 -18.14 0.88
C PRO A 110 23.62 -17.80 0.04
N LEU A 111 23.19 -16.53 0.03
CA LEU A 111 22.06 -16.07 -0.78
C LEU A 111 22.40 -15.90 -2.28
N ALA A 112 23.67 -16.02 -2.66
CA ALA A 112 24.09 -16.04 -4.06
C ALA A 112 23.96 -17.44 -4.70
N HIS A 113 23.88 -18.48 -3.88
CA HIS A 113 23.83 -19.88 -4.34
C HIS A 113 22.54 -20.15 -5.16
N PRO A 114 22.63 -20.95 -6.25
CA PRO A 114 21.50 -21.27 -7.10
C PRO A 114 20.27 -21.82 -6.36
N CYS A 115 20.46 -22.71 -5.38
CA CYS A 115 19.34 -23.35 -4.65
C CYS A 115 18.40 -22.33 -3.98
N VAL A 116 18.89 -21.15 -3.55
CA VAL A 116 18.03 -20.10 -2.98
C VAL A 116 17.17 -19.45 -4.05
N LYS A 117 17.70 -19.28 -5.27
CA LYS A 117 16.93 -18.78 -6.42
C LYS A 117 15.88 -19.80 -6.86
N GLU A 118 16.26 -21.07 -6.91
CA GLU A 118 15.38 -22.19 -7.24
C GLU A 118 14.25 -22.34 -6.23
N TYR A 119 14.54 -22.20 -4.93
CA TYR A 119 13.50 -22.18 -3.89
C TYR A 119 12.51 -21.03 -4.10
N LEU A 120 12.97 -19.81 -4.40
CA LEU A 120 12.08 -18.70 -4.69
C LEU A 120 11.24 -18.95 -5.95
N LYS A 121 11.82 -19.57 -6.98
CA LYS A 121 11.11 -19.96 -8.20
C LYS A 121 10.03 -20.99 -7.86
N PHE A 122 10.38 -22.04 -7.11
CA PHE A 122 9.42 -23.04 -6.63
C PHE A 122 8.25 -22.42 -5.87
N VAL A 123 8.51 -21.50 -4.93
CA VAL A 123 7.44 -20.80 -4.17
C VAL A 123 6.54 -19.98 -5.10
N ARG A 124 7.09 -19.36 -6.14
CA ARG A 124 6.30 -18.59 -7.13
C ARG A 124 5.42 -19.50 -7.97
N GLU A 125 5.93 -20.64 -8.42
CA GLU A 125 5.22 -21.64 -9.21
C GLU A 125 4.10 -22.30 -8.37
N GLU A 126 4.43 -22.71 -7.13
CA GLU A 126 3.45 -23.25 -6.19
C GLU A 126 2.26 -22.29 -5.98
N GLN A 127 2.53 -20.99 -5.87
CA GLN A 127 1.49 -19.98 -5.68
C GLN A 127 0.75 -19.61 -6.97
N ALA A 128 1.40 -19.68 -8.12
CA ALA A 128 0.77 -19.42 -9.42
C ALA A 128 -0.26 -20.52 -9.79
N GLN A 129 -0.06 -21.74 -9.32
CA GLN A 129 -0.97 -22.86 -9.53
C GLN A 129 -2.25 -22.78 -8.65
N GLN A 130 -2.32 -21.84 -7.72
CA GLN A 130 -3.47 -21.68 -6.86
C GLN A 130 -4.66 -21.06 -7.63
N PRO A 131 -5.88 -21.57 -7.43
CA PRO A 131 -7.08 -21.07 -8.12
C PRO A 131 -7.48 -19.65 -7.68
N LEU A 132 -6.85 -19.11 -6.65
CA LEU A 132 -7.16 -17.78 -6.13
C LEU A 132 -6.14 -16.76 -6.62
N PRO A 133 -6.58 -15.65 -7.23
CA PRO A 133 -5.68 -14.58 -7.62
C PRO A 133 -5.01 -13.98 -6.38
N PRO A 134 -3.76 -13.47 -6.51
CA PRO A 134 -3.09 -12.77 -5.43
C PRO A 134 -3.99 -11.68 -4.85
N ARG A 135 -4.05 -11.56 -3.52
CA ARG A 135 -4.82 -10.51 -2.86
C ARG A 135 -4.27 -9.14 -3.27
N GLN A 136 -5.05 -8.42 -4.05
CA GLN A 136 -4.81 -7.00 -4.30
C GLN A 136 -5.49 -6.15 -3.23
N ALA A 137 -4.98 -4.93 -3.03
CA ALA A 137 -5.71 -3.95 -2.22
C ALA A 137 -7.09 -3.72 -2.82
N VAL A 138 -8.11 -3.74 -1.99
CA VAL A 138 -9.49 -3.42 -2.40
C VAL A 138 -9.51 -1.95 -2.81
N PRO A 139 -9.94 -1.57 -4.02
CA PRO A 139 -10.02 -0.17 -4.41
C PRO A 139 -11.05 0.58 -3.55
N LEU A 140 -10.72 1.77 -3.10
CA LEU A 140 -11.71 2.68 -2.57
C LEU A 140 -12.24 3.52 -3.73
N PHE A 141 -13.31 3.07 -4.39
CA PHE A 141 -13.93 3.78 -5.51
C PHE A 141 -14.50 5.13 -5.09
N TYR A 142 -14.69 6.03 -6.05
CA TYR A 142 -15.12 7.40 -5.80
C TYR A 142 -16.48 7.50 -5.06
N ASP A 143 -17.46 6.68 -5.42
CA ASP A 143 -18.75 6.61 -4.73
C ASP A 143 -18.62 6.20 -3.27
N LYS A 144 -17.80 5.19 -2.99
CA LYS A 144 -17.52 4.74 -1.63
C LYS A 144 -16.72 5.77 -0.84
N PHE A 145 -15.77 6.44 -1.49
CA PHE A 145 -15.02 7.55 -0.90
C PHE A 145 -15.98 8.69 -0.52
N THR A 146 -16.90 9.09 -1.39
CA THR A 146 -17.88 10.15 -1.10
C THR A 146 -18.80 9.77 0.07
N ARG A 147 -19.23 8.51 0.15
CA ARG A 147 -20.01 7.98 1.27
C ARG A 147 -19.23 8.02 2.59
N LEU A 148 -17.95 7.65 2.58
CA LEU A 148 -17.09 7.76 3.76
C LEU A 148 -17.00 9.22 4.25
N ILE A 149 -16.77 10.17 3.35
CA ILE A 149 -16.64 11.58 3.72
C ILE A 149 -17.99 12.14 4.18
N ALA A 150 -19.11 11.76 3.55
CA ALA A 150 -20.44 12.15 3.98
C ALA A 150 -20.74 11.68 5.41
N TYR A 151 -20.44 10.43 5.73
CA TYR A 151 -20.57 9.89 7.09
C TYR A 151 -19.74 10.69 8.11
N LEU A 152 -18.48 10.97 7.81
CA LEU A 152 -17.61 11.72 8.72
C LEU A 152 -18.06 13.17 8.91
N ARG A 153 -18.63 13.79 7.88
CA ARG A 153 -19.26 15.12 7.97
C ARG A 153 -20.48 15.09 8.89
N GLY A 154 -21.31 14.06 8.77
CA GLY A 154 -22.47 13.86 9.66
C GLY A 154 -22.03 13.86 11.13
N LEU A 155 -20.95 13.14 11.47
CA LEU A 155 -20.40 13.12 12.82
C LEU A 155 -19.96 14.52 13.33
N ILE A 156 -19.50 15.40 12.43
CA ILE A 156 -19.13 16.78 12.80
C ILE A 156 -20.40 17.64 12.99
N ALA A 157 -21.40 17.48 12.13
CA ALA A 157 -22.65 18.25 12.16
C ALA A 157 -23.54 17.89 13.37
N GLU A 158 -23.66 16.58 13.64
CA GLU A 158 -24.42 16.05 14.76
C GLU A 158 -23.72 16.22 16.12
N GLY A 159 -22.39 16.41 16.06
CA GLY A 159 -21.53 16.45 17.24
C GLY A 159 -21.48 17.83 17.94
N SER A 160 -22.62 18.42 18.32
CA SER A 160 -22.64 19.64 19.15
C SER A 160 -21.87 19.45 20.48
N ALA A 161 -21.81 18.24 21.00
CA ALA A 161 -21.09 17.85 22.23
C ALA A 161 -19.64 17.36 21.98
N LEU A 162 -19.10 17.45 20.76
CA LEU A 162 -17.71 17.05 20.50
C LEU A 162 -16.73 18.00 21.19
N SER A 163 -15.82 17.44 22.00
CA SER A 163 -14.70 18.25 22.50
C SER A 163 -13.88 18.84 21.34
N PRO A 164 -13.25 20.01 21.53
CA PRO A 164 -12.41 20.63 20.50
C PRO A 164 -11.37 19.66 19.90
N LEU A 165 -10.75 18.82 20.72
CA LEU A 165 -9.80 17.82 20.27
C LEU A 165 -10.47 16.73 19.40
N ASN A 166 -11.63 16.22 19.78
CA ASN A 166 -12.33 15.22 18.99
C ASN A 166 -12.78 15.77 17.64
N ARG A 167 -13.25 17.02 17.60
CA ARG A 167 -13.56 17.73 16.36
C ARG A 167 -12.30 17.87 15.48
N TYR A 168 -11.20 18.32 16.05
CA TYR A 168 -9.90 18.38 15.35
C TYR A 168 -9.51 17.02 14.76
N LEU A 169 -9.62 15.93 15.53
CA LEU A 169 -9.23 14.59 15.05
C LEU A 169 -10.11 14.12 13.88
N LEU A 170 -11.41 14.44 13.88
CA LEU A 170 -12.30 14.13 12.75
C LEU A 170 -11.93 14.96 11.52
N VAL A 171 -11.74 16.26 11.69
CA VAL A 171 -11.35 17.16 10.60
C VAL A 171 -10.00 16.74 10.01
N ARG A 172 -9.04 16.39 10.85
CA ARG A 172 -7.74 15.85 10.42
C ARG A 172 -7.93 14.59 9.56
N ASP A 173 -8.73 13.64 10.03
CA ASP A 173 -8.95 12.37 9.35
C ASP A 173 -9.61 12.58 7.98
N ILE A 174 -10.67 13.43 7.92
CA ILE A 174 -11.30 13.77 6.65
C ILE A 174 -10.29 14.41 5.69
N THR A 175 -9.58 15.42 6.17
CA THR A 175 -8.63 16.16 5.34
C THR A 175 -7.52 15.23 4.83
N PHE A 176 -7.00 14.35 5.69
CA PHE A 176 -6.01 13.36 5.30
C PHE A 176 -6.56 12.42 4.22
N PHE A 177 -7.74 11.85 4.40
CA PHE A 177 -8.34 10.92 3.45
C PHE A 177 -8.69 11.58 2.12
N VAL A 178 -9.17 12.83 2.15
CA VAL A 178 -9.45 13.60 0.94
C VAL A 178 -8.16 13.87 0.16
N ILE A 179 -7.11 14.33 0.82
CA ILE A 179 -5.83 14.58 0.15
C ILE A 179 -5.20 13.28 -0.35
N ASP A 180 -5.23 12.19 0.45
CA ASP A 180 -4.70 10.89 0.07
C ASP A 180 -5.40 10.34 -1.20
N PHE A 181 -6.72 10.50 -1.29
CA PHE A 181 -7.49 10.13 -2.47
C PHE A 181 -7.07 10.94 -3.70
N TYR A 182 -7.13 12.27 -3.63
CA TYR A 182 -6.85 13.10 -4.80
C TYR A 182 -5.38 13.09 -5.23
N THR A 183 -4.44 13.03 -4.32
CA THR A 183 -3.02 12.96 -4.70
C THR A 183 -2.62 11.58 -5.22
N GLY A 184 -3.33 10.54 -4.81
CA GLY A 184 -2.96 9.16 -5.06
C GLY A 184 -1.56 8.82 -4.56
N ASP A 185 -0.97 9.62 -3.67
CA ASP A 185 0.36 9.35 -3.13
C ASP A 185 0.29 8.21 -2.09
N ARG A 186 1.40 7.79 -1.55
CA ARG A 186 1.36 6.81 -0.47
C ARG A 186 1.01 7.52 0.84
N ALA A 187 0.10 6.96 1.63
CA ALA A 187 -0.20 7.47 2.97
C ALA A 187 1.07 7.63 3.84
N SER A 188 2.13 6.82 3.59
CA SER A 188 3.44 6.97 4.25
C SER A 188 4.15 8.26 3.88
N ASP A 189 3.91 8.78 2.70
CA ASP A 189 4.55 9.98 2.17
C ASP A 189 3.74 11.21 2.60
N LEU A 190 2.41 11.17 2.43
CA LEU A 190 1.49 12.22 2.88
C LEU A 190 1.61 12.52 4.39
N ARG A 191 1.66 11.49 5.24
CA ARG A 191 1.78 11.69 6.69
C ARG A 191 3.08 12.39 7.13
N ARG A 192 4.09 12.42 6.27
CA ARG A 192 5.38 13.09 6.52
C ARG A 192 5.49 14.46 5.87
N LEU A 193 4.45 14.89 5.18
CA LEU A 193 4.38 16.24 4.62
C LEU A 193 4.45 17.25 5.77
N LYS A 194 5.35 18.21 5.66
CA LYS A 194 5.45 19.34 6.59
C LYS A 194 4.52 20.47 6.14
N ALA A 195 4.04 21.27 7.09
CA ALA A 195 3.18 22.40 6.76
C ALA A 195 3.88 23.45 5.90
N ASP A 196 5.19 23.61 6.05
CA ASP A 196 6.02 24.52 5.23
C ASP A 196 6.18 24.06 3.78
N GLN A 197 5.71 22.86 3.45
CA GLN A 197 5.67 22.31 2.09
C GLN A 197 4.31 22.52 1.40
N LEU A 198 3.42 23.25 2.07
CA LEU A 198 2.11 23.64 1.58
C LEU A 198 2.11 25.11 1.21
N PHE A 199 1.78 25.43 -0.05
CA PHE A 199 1.76 26.78 -0.58
C PHE A 199 0.38 27.09 -1.15
N ARG A 200 -0.13 28.31 -0.94
CA ARG A 200 -1.33 28.77 -1.65
C ARG A 200 -0.98 29.13 -3.09
N LEU A 201 -1.85 28.75 -4.01
CA LEU A 201 -1.74 29.20 -5.40
C LEU A 201 -2.14 30.68 -5.48
N LYS A 202 -1.44 31.46 -6.31
CA LYS A 202 -1.68 32.89 -6.47
C LYS A 202 -2.83 33.19 -7.42
N ASP A 203 -2.96 32.38 -8.48
CA ASP A 203 -3.82 32.66 -9.63
C ASP A 203 -5.21 32.00 -9.52
N ARG A 204 -5.38 31.10 -8.57
CA ARG A 204 -6.62 30.33 -8.40
C ARG A 204 -6.77 29.81 -6.99
N GLU A 205 -7.98 29.49 -6.60
CA GLU A 205 -8.24 28.90 -5.28
C GLU A 205 -7.71 27.46 -5.22
N GLY A 206 -6.60 27.29 -4.53
CA GLY A 206 -5.91 26.00 -4.46
C GLY A 206 -4.67 26.02 -3.61
N PHE A 207 -4.05 24.84 -3.52
CA PHE A 207 -2.78 24.63 -2.82
C PHE A 207 -1.83 23.83 -3.68
N LEU A 208 -0.55 24.13 -3.55
CA LEU A 208 0.56 23.33 -4.05
C LEU A 208 1.20 22.58 -2.89
N LEU A 209 1.27 21.26 -3.00
CA LEU A 209 1.95 20.38 -2.06
C LEU A 209 3.29 19.97 -2.65
N ASN A 210 4.40 20.21 -1.96
CA ASN A 210 5.72 19.76 -2.36
C ASN A 210 6.15 18.52 -1.59
N PHE A 211 5.90 17.33 -2.14
CA PHE A 211 6.33 16.07 -1.54
C PHE A 211 7.85 15.89 -1.72
N THR A 212 8.60 16.07 -0.65
CA THR A 212 10.08 15.89 -0.62
C THR A 212 10.50 14.51 -0.13
N PHE A 213 9.59 13.75 0.47
CA PHE A 213 9.83 12.41 0.96
C PHE A 213 9.08 11.36 0.16
N SER A 214 9.77 10.29 -0.24
CA SER A 214 9.14 9.08 -0.77
C SER A 214 10.10 7.90 -0.67
N LYS A 215 9.56 6.68 -0.52
CA LYS A 215 10.34 5.44 -0.58
C LYS A 215 11.16 5.31 -1.88
N THR A 216 10.70 5.91 -2.96
CA THR A 216 11.27 5.77 -4.30
C THR A 216 11.94 7.04 -4.83
N ARG A 217 11.79 8.18 -4.17
CA ARG A 217 12.48 9.43 -4.53
C ARG A 217 13.82 9.49 -3.79
N ARG A 218 14.86 9.84 -4.53
CA ARG A 218 16.19 10.07 -3.97
C ARG A 218 16.29 11.51 -3.43
N ALA A 219 17.32 11.78 -2.63
CA ALA A 219 17.57 13.12 -2.11
C ALA A 219 17.56 14.17 -3.24
N GLY A 220 16.90 15.30 -2.99
CA GLY A 220 16.75 16.39 -3.97
C GLY A 220 15.60 16.24 -4.97
N GLN A 221 14.95 15.10 -5.05
CA GLN A 221 13.77 14.96 -5.91
C GLN A 221 12.50 15.32 -5.11
N PHE A 222 11.73 16.25 -5.62
CA PHE A 222 10.42 16.61 -5.09
C PHE A 222 9.33 16.36 -6.13
N ARG A 223 8.10 16.21 -5.67
CA ARG A 223 6.92 16.11 -6.52
C ARG A 223 5.95 17.21 -6.12
N PRO A 224 5.82 18.26 -6.93
CA PRO A 224 4.75 19.22 -6.76
C PRO A 224 3.41 18.58 -7.15
N PHE A 225 2.38 18.84 -6.37
CA PHE A 225 1.03 18.40 -6.66
C PHE A 225 0.04 19.53 -6.35
N ALA A 226 -0.70 19.98 -7.35
CA ALA A 226 -1.69 21.03 -7.19
C ALA A 226 -3.04 20.43 -6.77
N LEU A 227 -3.60 20.95 -5.69
CA LEU A 227 -4.98 20.71 -5.28
C LEU A 227 -5.81 21.94 -5.64
N LEU A 228 -6.82 21.76 -6.46
CA LEU A 228 -7.73 22.83 -6.86
C LEU A 228 -9.08 22.68 -6.15
N ARG A 229 -9.78 23.81 -6.00
CA ARG A 229 -11.16 23.79 -5.57
C ARG A 229 -12.01 23.05 -6.59
N ILE A 230 -12.90 22.19 -6.10
CA ILE A 230 -13.87 21.47 -6.92
C ILE A 230 -15.29 21.84 -6.48
N PRO A 231 -16.28 21.79 -7.41
CA PRO A 231 -17.66 22.16 -7.11
C PRO A 231 -18.31 21.28 -6.03
N ASN A 232 -17.94 20.00 -5.97
CA ASN A 232 -18.43 19.06 -4.95
C ASN A 232 -17.79 19.37 -3.58
N VAL A 233 -18.32 20.37 -2.87
CA VAL A 233 -17.80 20.85 -1.59
C VAL A 233 -17.59 19.74 -0.56
N PRO A 234 -18.49 18.76 -0.38
CA PRO A 234 -18.31 17.64 0.53
C PRO A 234 -16.96 16.92 0.43
N VAL A 235 -16.39 16.77 -0.76
CA VAL A 235 -15.12 16.10 -0.99
C VAL A 235 -14.04 17.06 -1.53
N CYS A 236 -14.26 18.37 -1.46
CA CYS A 236 -13.32 19.38 -1.95
C CYS A 236 -12.04 19.41 -1.09
N PRO A 237 -10.85 19.13 -1.66
CA PRO A 237 -9.61 19.10 -0.90
C PRO A 237 -9.24 20.49 -0.36
N VAL A 238 -9.53 21.55 -1.09
CA VAL A 238 -9.25 22.93 -0.68
C VAL A 238 -10.14 23.35 0.49
N PHE A 239 -11.43 22.98 0.47
CA PHE A 239 -12.34 23.23 1.57
C PHE A 239 -11.82 22.56 2.86
N TRP A 240 -11.53 21.27 2.81
CA TRP A 240 -11.10 20.52 3.99
C TRP A 240 -9.74 20.96 4.50
N LEU A 241 -8.83 21.34 3.62
CA LEU A 241 -7.51 21.82 4.03
C LEU A 241 -7.63 23.18 4.75
N ASN A 242 -8.44 24.11 4.23
CA ASN A 242 -8.72 25.37 4.92
C ASN A 242 -9.40 25.13 6.27
N TYR A 243 -10.37 24.23 6.32
CA TYR A 243 -11.07 23.91 7.58
C TYR A 243 -10.12 23.26 8.60
N TYR A 244 -9.21 22.41 8.15
CA TYR A 244 -8.20 21.81 9.00
C TYR A 244 -7.21 22.84 9.56
N ILE A 245 -6.73 23.76 8.73
CA ILE A 245 -5.83 24.86 9.16
C ILE A 245 -6.56 25.72 10.23
N ALA A 246 -7.81 26.08 10.00
CA ALA A 246 -8.62 26.80 10.98
C ALA A 246 -8.81 26.02 12.29
N ALA A 247 -9.06 24.71 12.21
CA ALA A 247 -9.18 23.83 13.38
C ALA A 247 -7.86 23.73 14.17
N CYS A 248 -6.72 23.74 13.48
CA CYS A 248 -5.40 23.81 14.13
C CYS A 248 -5.25 25.13 14.90
N GLY A 249 -5.57 26.26 14.28
CA GLY A 249 -5.52 27.57 14.92
C GLY A 249 -6.42 27.64 16.16
N ALA A 250 -7.67 27.20 16.06
CA ALA A 250 -8.64 27.19 17.16
C ALA A 250 -8.20 26.29 18.35
N LEU A 251 -7.39 25.27 18.11
CA LEU A 251 -6.86 24.38 19.15
C LEU A 251 -5.44 24.77 19.61
N GLY A 252 -4.87 25.87 19.08
CA GLY A 252 -3.49 26.28 19.38
C GLY A 252 -2.43 25.31 18.89
N VAL A 253 -2.71 24.54 17.83
CA VAL A 253 -1.77 23.56 17.24
C VAL A 253 -0.90 24.28 16.20
N PRO A 254 0.41 24.56 16.49
CA PRO A 254 1.26 25.27 15.55
C PRO A 254 1.53 24.38 14.33
N LEU A 255 1.50 24.99 13.15
CA LEU A 255 1.82 24.30 11.89
C LEU A 255 3.24 24.61 11.40
N HIS A 256 3.75 25.81 11.62
CA HIS A 256 5.07 26.22 11.14
C HIS A 256 6.19 25.30 11.65
N GLY A 257 7.04 24.81 10.75
CA GLY A 257 8.14 23.88 11.06
C GLY A 257 7.71 22.43 11.35
N GLU A 258 6.42 22.18 11.48
CA GLU A 258 5.86 20.91 11.95
C GLU A 258 5.29 20.07 10.82
N TYR A 259 4.96 18.80 11.14
CA TYR A 259 4.21 17.95 10.21
C TYR A 259 2.78 18.51 10.01
N LEU A 260 2.31 18.49 8.75
CA LEU A 260 0.96 18.95 8.44
C LEU A 260 -0.08 18.11 9.19
N PHE A 261 0.07 16.78 9.18
CA PHE A 261 -0.81 15.86 9.90
C PHE A 261 -0.07 15.23 11.07
N ARG A 262 -0.57 15.46 12.28
CA ARG A 262 0.08 15.03 13.52
C ARG A 262 -0.74 14.00 14.29
N SER A 263 -0.04 13.16 15.06
CA SER A 263 -0.63 12.21 16.00
C SER A 263 -1.18 12.92 17.22
N SER A 264 -2.19 12.33 17.85
CA SER A 264 -2.60 12.66 19.21
C SER A 264 -2.06 11.59 20.16
N GLU A 265 -1.62 12.01 21.34
CA GLU A 265 -1.16 11.10 22.39
C GLU A 265 -2.21 11.04 23.51
N HIS A 266 -2.50 9.82 23.97
CA HIS A 266 -3.49 9.55 25.02
C HIS A 266 -4.85 10.22 24.83
N LYS A 267 -5.21 10.63 23.61
CA LYS A 267 -6.43 11.40 23.29
C LYS A 267 -6.55 12.71 24.10
N LYS A 268 -5.45 13.27 24.54
CA LYS A 268 -5.42 14.48 25.37
C LYS A 268 -4.79 15.67 24.68
N PHE A 269 -3.77 15.46 23.86
CA PHE A 269 -3.06 16.54 23.17
C PHE A 269 -2.52 16.08 21.81
N VAL A 270 -2.19 17.04 20.95
CA VAL A 270 -1.59 16.81 19.63
C VAL A 270 -0.07 16.83 19.78
N SER A 271 0.57 15.73 19.41
CA SER A 271 2.03 15.60 19.53
C SER A 271 2.77 16.22 18.33
N HIS A 272 4.08 16.45 18.48
CA HIS A 272 4.97 16.88 17.37
C HIS A 272 5.31 15.74 16.37
N ARG A 273 4.78 14.53 16.60
CA ARG A 273 5.02 13.38 15.73
C ARG A 273 4.08 13.35 14.54
N PRO A 274 4.53 12.88 13.38
CA PRO A 274 3.66 12.71 12.22
C PRO A 274 2.53 11.73 12.52
N PHE A 275 1.43 11.86 11.82
CA PHE A 275 0.30 10.92 11.92
C PHE A 275 0.81 9.49 11.72
N GLY A 276 0.69 8.62 12.72
CA GLY A 276 1.25 7.26 12.72
C GLY A 276 0.62 6.38 11.64
N GLY A 277 1.42 5.58 10.93
CA GLY A 277 0.89 4.73 9.85
C GLY A 277 -0.12 3.69 10.34
N SER A 278 0.11 3.09 11.52
CA SER A 278 -0.87 2.20 12.18
C SER A 278 -2.13 2.94 12.59
N ALA A 279 -1.99 4.19 13.06
CA ALA A 279 -3.13 5.02 13.44
C ALA A 279 -3.97 5.41 12.21
N VAL A 280 -3.35 5.79 11.07
CA VAL A 280 -4.07 6.03 9.80
C VAL A 280 -4.90 4.81 9.42
N SER A 281 -4.30 3.62 9.44
CA SER A 281 -4.99 2.37 9.10
C SER A 281 -6.12 2.06 10.08
N ALA A 282 -5.89 2.18 11.38
CA ALA A 282 -6.89 1.92 12.41
C ALA A 282 -8.06 2.90 12.34
N ARG A 283 -7.78 4.19 12.07
CA ARG A 283 -8.82 5.23 11.90
C ARG A 283 -9.66 4.98 10.66
N LEU A 284 -9.02 4.68 9.52
CA LEU A 284 -9.74 4.32 8.29
C LEU A 284 -10.67 3.13 8.52
N GLN A 285 -10.15 2.04 9.09
CA GLN A 285 -10.94 0.84 9.39
C GLN A 285 -12.11 1.13 10.35
N LYS A 286 -11.87 1.93 11.39
CA LYS A 286 -12.92 2.35 12.32
C LYS A 286 -14.05 3.06 11.60
N HIS A 287 -13.73 4.03 10.74
CA HIS A 287 -14.72 4.85 10.04
C HIS A 287 -15.48 4.05 8.97
N LEU A 288 -14.78 3.21 8.19
CA LEU A 288 -15.42 2.34 7.20
C LEU A 288 -16.40 1.34 7.84
N LYS A 289 -16.01 0.74 8.97
CA LYS A 289 -16.88 -0.17 9.73
C LYS A 289 -18.10 0.55 10.30
N ALA A 290 -17.90 1.71 10.91
CA ALA A 290 -18.98 2.50 11.49
C ALA A 290 -19.96 3.02 10.43
N ALA A 291 -19.48 3.34 9.23
CA ALA A 291 -20.31 3.68 8.07
C ALA A 291 -20.94 2.46 7.37
N ASN A 292 -20.65 1.24 7.83
CA ASN A 292 -21.09 -0.04 7.24
C ASN A 292 -20.72 -0.20 5.75
N ILE A 293 -19.50 0.22 5.39
CA ILE A 293 -18.97 0.16 4.02
C ILE A 293 -17.59 -0.49 3.94
N ASN A 294 -17.19 -1.29 4.93
CA ASN A 294 -15.86 -1.88 4.99
C ASN A 294 -15.77 -3.22 4.25
N ASP A 295 -14.97 -3.28 3.18
CA ASP A 295 -14.65 -4.51 2.43
C ASP A 295 -13.18 -4.93 2.58
N GLY A 296 -12.48 -4.38 3.59
CA GLY A 296 -11.08 -4.67 3.86
C GLY A 296 -10.10 -3.66 3.23
N GLU A 297 -10.57 -2.45 2.96
CA GLU A 297 -9.74 -1.36 2.46
C GLU A 297 -8.61 -1.02 3.43
N THR A 298 -7.53 -0.55 2.87
CA THR A 298 -6.33 -0.09 3.57
C THR A 298 -6.00 1.33 3.11
N PRO A 299 -5.08 2.06 3.74
CA PRO A 299 -4.66 3.35 3.21
C PRO A 299 -4.15 3.30 1.75
N HIS A 300 -3.67 2.15 1.28
CA HIS A 300 -3.30 1.98 -0.12
C HIS A 300 -4.51 1.95 -1.09
N SER A 301 -5.69 1.69 -0.57
CA SER A 301 -6.95 1.64 -1.34
C SER A 301 -7.34 2.98 -1.95
N PHE A 302 -6.94 4.10 -1.35
CA PHE A 302 -7.12 5.44 -1.94
C PHE A 302 -6.35 5.57 -3.26
N ARG A 303 -5.08 5.15 -3.26
CA ARG A 303 -4.21 5.19 -4.44
C ARG A 303 -4.73 4.31 -5.57
N VAL A 304 -5.26 3.14 -5.24
CA VAL A 304 -5.90 2.25 -6.22
C VAL A 304 -7.21 2.87 -6.72
N GLY A 305 -8.02 3.43 -5.83
CA GLY A 305 -9.31 4.05 -6.15
C GLY A 305 -9.20 5.21 -7.13
N ILE A 306 -8.29 6.17 -6.87
CA ILE A 306 -8.07 7.28 -7.81
C ILE A 306 -7.55 6.81 -9.17
N SER A 307 -6.72 5.75 -9.20
CA SER A 307 -6.24 5.19 -10.47
C SER A 307 -7.38 4.61 -11.31
N TYR A 308 -8.35 3.96 -10.68
CA TYR A 308 -9.57 3.51 -11.35
C TYR A 308 -10.47 4.67 -11.79
N THR A 309 -10.59 5.71 -10.95
CA THR A 309 -11.35 6.92 -11.29
C THR A 309 -10.77 7.59 -12.54
N LEU A 310 -9.43 7.78 -12.58
CA LEU A 310 -8.74 8.36 -13.75
C LEU A 310 -8.92 7.48 -14.99
N LYS A 311 -8.84 6.16 -14.85
CA LYS A 311 -9.11 5.24 -15.97
C LYS A 311 -10.55 5.37 -16.47
N GLY A 312 -11.52 5.46 -15.56
CA GLY A 312 -12.93 5.68 -15.90
C GLY A 312 -13.19 7.00 -16.63
N LEU A 313 -12.35 8.02 -16.38
CA LEU A 313 -12.35 9.29 -17.09
C LEU A 313 -11.59 9.24 -18.43
N GLY A 314 -11.10 8.07 -18.86
CA GLY A 314 -10.41 7.90 -20.14
C GLY A 314 -8.92 8.23 -20.12
N CYS A 315 -8.32 8.46 -18.96
CA CYS A 315 -6.87 8.72 -18.87
C CYS A 315 -6.05 7.50 -19.30
N THR A 316 -4.97 7.76 -20.05
CA THR A 316 -4.03 6.70 -20.49
C THR A 316 -3.21 6.17 -19.31
N PRO A 317 -2.62 4.97 -19.41
CA PRO A 317 -1.72 4.44 -18.39
C PRO A 317 -0.56 5.39 -18.04
N GLU A 318 -0.03 6.11 -19.03
CA GLU A 318 1.04 7.11 -18.88
C GLU A 318 0.56 8.29 -18.02
N GLN A 319 -0.62 8.83 -18.33
CA GLN A 319 -1.23 9.92 -17.59
C GLN A 319 -1.51 9.51 -16.14
N ILE A 320 -2.04 8.29 -15.94
CA ILE A 320 -2.29 7.75 -14.60
C ILE A 320 -0.96 7.57 -13.84
N ALA A 321 0.08 7.02 -14.48
CA ALA A 321 1.39 6.83 -13.88
C ALA A 321 2.02 8.17 -13.47
N GLN A 322 1.95 9.17 -14.33
CA GLN A 322 2.41 10.52 -14.05
C GLN A 322 1.64 11.17 -12.91
N TYR A 323 0.29 11.10 -12.94
CA TYR A 323 -0.57 11.68 -11.93
C TYR A 323 -0.33 11.07 -10.55
N VAL A 324 -0.25 9.75 -10.46
CA VAL A 324 -0.06 9.02 -9.20
C VAL A 324 1.42 8.99 -8.77
N GLY A 325 2.36 9.34 -9.68
CA GLY A 325 3.80 9.35 -9.42
C GLY A 325 4.40 7.93 -9.40
N TRP A 326 3.97 7.07 -10.30
CA TRP A 326 4.64 5.80 -10.58
C TRP A 326 5.81 5.98 -11.53
N ARG A 327 6.81 5.10 -11.42
CA ARG A 327 8.00 5.13 -12.30
C ARG A 327 7.76 4.46 -13.64
N SER A 328 6.78 3.57 -13.74
CA SER A 328 6.45 2.87 -14.98
C SER A 328 4.95 2.78 -15.18
N THR A 329 4.54 2.74 -16.42
CA THR A 329 3.16 2.52 -16.87
C THR A 329 2.64 1.13 -16.52
N GLU A 330 3.53 0.15 -16.39
CA GLU A 330 3.19 -1.21 -15.94
C GLU A 330 2.48 -1.21 -14.59
N MET A 331 2.87 -0.28 -13.70
CA MET A 331 2.19 -0.13 -12.41
C MET A 331 0.76 0.37 -12.58
N ALA A 332 0.51 1.30 -13.49
CA ALA A 332 -0.84 1.75 -13.81
C ALA A 332 -1.69 0.60 -14.35
N LEU A 333 -1.16 -0.15 -15.32
CA LEU A 333 -1.82 -1.34 -15.87
C LEU A 333 -2.06 -2.40 -14.80
N TYR A 334 -1.09 -2.67 -13.93
CA TYR A 334 -1.23 -3.62 -12.82
C TYR A 334 -2.38 -3.25 -11.88
N TYR A 335 -2.46 -2.01 -11.45
CA TYR A 335 -3.49 -1.57 -10.51
C TYR A 335 -4.88 -1.40 -11.16
N THR A 336 -4.95 -1.13 -12.44
CA THR A 336 -6.23 -0.95 -13.16
C THR A 336 -6.71 -2.18 -13.94
N ARG A 337 -6.03 -3.32 -13.83
CA ARG A 337 -6.34 -4.54 -14.61
C ARG A 337 -7.71 -5.16 -14.32
N ARG A 338 -8.29 -4.95 -13.12
CA ARG A 338 -9.64 -5.46 -12.82
C ARG A 338 -10.71 -4.89 -13.77
N SER A 339 -10.53 -3.67 -14.25
CA SER A 339 -11.41 -3.09 -15.26
C SER A 339 -11.25 -3.72 -16.65
N SER A 340 -10.16 -4.47 -16.89
CA SER A 340 -9.96 -5.16 -18.18
C SER A 340 -10.96 -6.30 -18.38
N ALA A 341 -11.35 -7.01 -17.31
CA ALA A 341 -12.41 -8.02 -17.40
C ALA A 341 -13.78 -7.39 -17.72
N SER A 342 -14.11 -6.26 -17.08
CA SER A 342 -15.33 -5.50 -17.37
C SER A 342 -15.31 -4.93 -18.78
N ALA A 343 -14.16 -4.41 -19.24
CA ALA A 343 -14.00 -3.92 -20.60
C ALA A 343 -14.12 -5.05 -21.65
N SER A 344 -13.60 -6.25 -21.33
CA SER A 344 -13.75 -7.41 -22.20
C SER A 344 -15.21 -7.84 -22.32
N LEU A 345 -15.99 -7.81 -21.22
CA LEU A 345 -17.42 -8.08 -21.25
C LEU A 345 -18.16 -7.05 -22.11
N GLN A 346 -17.90 -5.76 -21.93
CA GLN A 346 -18.51 -4.70 -22.75
C GLN A 346 -18.16 -4.83 -24.23
N LEU A 347 -16.92 -5.21 -24.55
CA LEU A 347 -16.50 -5.46 -25.93
C LEU A 347 -17.20 -6.70 -26.51
N LEU A 348 -17.30 -7.77 -25.73
CA LEU A 348 -18.04 -8.96 -26.14
C LEU A 348 -19.52 -8.67 -26.37
N GLU A 349 -20.17 -7.89 -25.50
CA GLU A 349 -21.54 -7.43 -25.68
C GLU A 349 -21.70 -6.60 -26.97
N ARG A 350 -20.78 -5.68 -27.26
CA ARG A 350 -20.77 -4.91 -28.52
C ARG A 350 -20.58 -5.81 -29.76
N VAL A 351 -19.64 -6.76 -29.66
CA VAL A 351 -19.41 -7.74 -30.76
C VAL A 351 -20.68 -8.56 -30.98
N THR A 352 -21.31 -9.06 -29.92
CA THR A 352 -22.53 -9.85 -29.99
C THR A 352 -23.67 -9.03 -30.60
N LEU A 353 -23.88 -7.79 -30.17
CA LEU A 353 -24.90 -6.89 -30.71
C LEU A 353 -24.67 -6.59 -32.20
N ASN A 354 -23.41 -6.34 -32.60
CA ASN A 354 -23.08 -6.08 -34.02
C ASN A 354 -23.24 -7.32 -34.89
N LEU A 355 -22.97 -8.51 -34.37
CA LEU A 355 -23.18 -9.79 -35.11
C LEU A 355 -24.68 -10.13 -35.25
N THR A 356 -25.52 -9.66 -34.34
CA THR A 356 -26.96 -9.85 -34.41
C THR A 356 -27.70 -8.82 -35.27
N SER A 357 -27.05 -7.66 -35.54
CA SER A 357 -27.64 -6.56 -36.34
C SER A 357 -27.27 -6.59 -37.83
N THR A 358 -26.34 -7.45 -38.26
CA THR A 358 -26.01 -7.64 -39.67
C THR A 358 -26.81 -8.83 -40.18
N SER A 359 -27.85 -8.57 -41.03
CA SER A 359 -28.54 -9.58 -41.80
C SER A 359 -27.53 -10.43 -42.60
N SER A 360 -27.44 -11.71 -42.24
CA SER A 360 -26.86 -12.85 -42.96
C SER A 360 -25.43 -12.67 -43.53
N PRO A 361 -24.39 -13.07 -42.80
CA PRO A 361 -23.18 -13.58 -43.45
C PRO A 361 -23.31 -15.11 -43.68
N PRO A 362 -22.54 -15.69 -44.63
CA PRO A 362 -22.58 -17.11 -44.91
C PRO A 362 -22.19 -17.95 -43.73
N ALA A 363 -22.89 -19.06 -43.56
CA ALA A 363 -22.78 -19.97 -42.45
C ALA A 363 -21.36 -20.44 -42.15
N LEU A 364 -20.80 -19.97 -41.04
CA LEU A 364 -19.79 -20.70 -40.30
C LEU A 364 -20.51 -21.45 -39.17
N GLN A 365 -20.73 -22.72 -39.39
CA GLN A 365 -21.18 -23.63 -38.35
C GLN A 365 -20.08 -23.71 -37.27
N LEU A 366 -20.26 -23.02 -36.17
CA LEU A 366 -19.60 -23.31 -34.91
C LEU A 366 -20.68 -23.80 -33.95
N SER A 367 -20.85 -25.13 -33.95
CA SER A 367 -21.50 -25.83 -32.84
C SER A 367 -20.64 -25.63 -31.59
N HIS A 368 -21.15 -24.93 -30.59
CA HIS A 368 -21.10 -25.32 -29.18
C HIS A 368 -21.75 -24.26 -28.32
N GLN A 369 -22.94 -24.57 -27.86
CA GLN A 369 -23.52 -23.98 -26.67
C GLN A 369 -22.66 -24.42 -25.47
N GLY A 370 -22.16 -23.48 -24.70
CA GLY A 370 -21.43 -23.74 -23.47
C GLY A 370 -21.90 -22.78 -22.39
N ASN A 371 -22.90 -23.19 -21.61
CA ASN A 371 -23.14 -22.62 -20.28
C ASN A 371 -21.85 -22.71 -19.47
N LEU A 372 -21.39 -21.58 -18.89
CA LEU A 372 -20.35 -21.56 -17.90
C LEU A 372 -20.83 -22.15 -16.57
N GLN A 373 -21.08 -23.44 -16.54
CA GLN A 373 -21.03 -24.24 -15.34
C GLN A 373 -19.59 -24.72 -15.16
N ARG A 374 -19.11 -24.68 -13.91
CA ARG A 374 -17.82 -25.26 -13.53
C ARG A 374 -17.72 -26.66 -14.13
N ILE A 375 -16.72 -26.88 -14.96
CA ILE A 375 -16.35 -28.21 -15.43
C ILE A 375 -15.84 -28.95 -14.19
N SER A 376 -16.68 -29.89 -13.71
CA SER A 376 -16.24 -30.91 -12.77
C SER A 376 -15.54 -31.98 -13.59
N TYR A 377 -14.24 -32.08 -13.43
CA TYR A 377 -13.50 -33.26 -13.90
C TYR A 377 -13.61 -34.31 -12.81
N SER A 378 -14.30 -35.43 -13.15
CA SER A 378 -14.23 -36.68 -12.45
C SER A 378 -12.85 -37.31 -12.54
#